data_b45b94022716ebf325ad7aa26dd1dd3f
#
_entry.id   b45b94022716ebf325ad7aa26dd1dd3f
#
_cell.length_a   1.000
_cell.length_b   1.000
_cell.length_c   1.000
_cell.angle_alpha   90.00
_cell.angle_beta   90.00
_cell.angle_gamma   90.00
#
_symmetry.space_group_name_H-M   'P 1'
#
loop_
_entity.id
_entity.type
_entity.pdbx_description
1 polymer ?
#
loop_
_entity_poly.entity_id
_entity_poly.type
_entity_poly.pdbx_seq_one_letter_code
_entity_poly.pdbx_strand_id
1 'polypeptide(L)'
;MRKALAQNPNLLRTLIGLGLTLIVLLAYAVYGATINTEVYIYNSDSGDSEVTLTEPVRYYDDENNQTTWTWDASLNGTNLTWINLTSNFLSDGSTIAISNGEGFYSHPDLGNAEAEDFSCSDSCKKRLEHKVNSTGESTIITSLTNPDPALRGKGSVFADSLEEAAKKADKIVATKFEPTNVRITVTESGNRTVSPSVELTQVNEEITSIEKFEVDAATEFFWALAAVIGCFSMVLVPSFTVYFAARAKQKKLEIRLELAKVEIEEE
;
A
#
# COMPACT_ATOMS: atom_id res chain seq x y z
N MET A 1 8.32 51.70 -14.66
CA MET A 1 9.11 50.62 -13.98
C MET A 1 10.50 51.06 -13.52
N ARG A 2 11.37 51.61 -14.39
CA ARG A 2 12.74 52.01 -13.97
C ARG A 2 12.79 52.95 -12.75
N LYS A 3 11.92 53.99 -12.65
CA LYS A 3 11.89 54.92 -11.50
C LYS A 3 11.45 54.28 -10.18
N ALA A 4 10.48 53.37 -10.20
CA ALA A 4 9.99 52.73 -8.96
C ALA A 4 11.01 51.73 -8.40
N LEU A 5 11.71 51.01 -9.26
CA LEU A 5 12.82 50.11 -8.86
C LEU A 5 14.04 50.87 -8.34
N ALA A 6 14.31 52.06 -8.90
CA ALA A 6 15.42 52.92 -8.47
C ALA A 6 15.13 53.63 -7.13
N GLN A 7 13.87 53.84 -6.78
CA GLN A 7 13.44 54.49 -5.52
C GLN A 7 13.37 53.54 -4.31
N ASN A 8 13.33 52.22 -4.56
CA ASN A 8 13.28 51.24 -3.46
C ASN A 8 14.30 50.10 -3.68
N PRO A 9 15.55 50.30 -3.27
CA PRO A 9 16.60 49.29 -3.45
C PRO A 9 16.30 47.94 -2.72
N ASN A 10 15.47 47.98 -1.69
CA ASN A 10 15.08 46.76 -0.99
C ASN A 10 14.12 45.89 -1.84
N LEU A 11 13.24 46.49 -2.63
CA LEU A 11 12.37 45.75 -3.53
C LEU A 11 13.18 45.03 -4.60
N LEU A 12 14.20 45.67 -5.16
CA LEU A 12 15.09 45.05 -6.13
C LEU A 12 15.87 43.88 -5.53
N ARG A 13 16.40 44.03 -4.31
CA ARG A 13 17.12 42.97 -3.60
C ARG A 13 16.22 41.78 -3.31
N THR A 14 15.01 42.02 -2.86
CA THR A 14 14.01 40.96 -2.58
C THR A 14 13.65 40.21 -3.85
N LEU A 15 13.48 40.90 -4.99
CA LEU A 15 13.14 40.31 -6.27
C LEU A 15 14.28 39.47 -6.85
N ILE A 16 15.53 39.95 -6.71
CA ILE A 16 16.73 39.19 -7.10
C ILE A 16 16.90 37.98 -6.18
N GLY A 17 16.73 38.13 -4.87
CA GLY A 17 16.80 37.05 -3.90
C GLY A 17 15.77 35.94 -4.19
N LEU A 18 14.53 36.33 -4.42
CA LEU A 18 13.45 35.41 -4.77
C LEU A 18 13.74 34.66 -6.08
N GLY A 19 14.21 35.37 -7.11
CA GLY A 19 14.60 34.79 -8.39
C GLY A 19 15.74 33.78 -8.27
N LEU A 20 16.75 34.11 -7.49
CA LEU A 20 17.86 33.19 -7.19
C LEU A 20 17.40 31.95 -6.44
N THR A 21 16.58 32.12 -5.40
CA THR A 21 16.00 30.98 -4.65
C THR A 21 15.20 30.05 -5.55
N LEU A 22 14.44 30.61 -6.47
CA LEU A 22 13.64 29.86 -7.43
C LEU A 22 14.49 29.09 -8.43
N ILE A 23 15.58 29.70 -8.93
CA ILE A 23 16.55 29.01 -9.80
C ILE A 23 17.21 27.84 -9.06
N VAL A 24 17.59 28.03 -7.80
CA VAL A 24 18.18 26.97 -6.98
C VAL A 24 17.19 25.82 -6.72
N LEU A 25 15.93 26.14 -6.39
CA LEU A 25 14.87 25.14 -6.21
C LEU A 25 14.59 24.37 -7.50
N LEU A 26 14.55 25.07 -8.63
CA LEU A 26 14.34 24.42 -9.93
C LEU A 26 15.53 23.52 -10.30
N ALA A 27 16.76 24.00 -10.07
CA ALA A 27 17.96 23.20 -10.28
C ALA A 27 17.98 21.96 -9.38
N TYR A 28 17.58 22.10 -8.11
CA TYR A 28 17.47 20.98 -7.17
C TYR A 28 16.40 19.98 -7.59
N ALA A 29 15.23 20.44 -8.05
CA ALA A 29 14.14 19.58 -8.53
C ALA A 29 14.58 18.80 -9.79
N VAL A 30 15.23 19.47 -10.73
CA VAL A 30 15.78 18.82 -11.95
C VAL A 30 16.89 17.84 -11.59
N TYR A 31 17.80 18.22 -10.69
CA TYR A 31 18.86 17.36 -10.20
C TYR A 31 18.31 16.13 -9.49
N GLY A 32 17.31 16.29 -8.61
CA GLY A 32 16.63 15.18 -7.94
C GLY A 32 15.93 14.23 -8.91
N ALA A 33 15.37 14.76 -10.00
CA ALA A 33 14.76 13.93 -11.04
C ALA A 33 15.79 13.21 -11.94
N THR A 34 17.03 13.69 -12.01
CA THR A 34 18.08 13.11 -12.84
C THR A 34 19.03 12.17 -12.11
N ILE A 35 19.18 12.29 -10.77
CA ILE A 35 19.93 11.35 -9.92
C ILE A 35 18.97 10.25 -9.43
N ASN A 36 18.32 9.57 -10.32
CA ASN A 36 17.43 8.51 -9.93
C ASN A 36 18.22 7.29 -9.45
N THR A 37 18.05 6.99 -8.18
CA THR A 37 17.94 5.61 -7.73
C THR A 37 16.80 5.00 -8.55
N GLU A 38 17.13 4.07 -9.42
CA GLU A 38 16.12 3.49 -10.27
C GLU A 38 15.16 2.67 -9.41
N VAL A 39 13.91 3.10 -9.41
CA VAL A 39 12.81 2.41 -8.73
C VAL A 39 12.18 1.48 -9.74
N TYR A 40 12.03 0.23 -9.36
CA TYR A 40 11.31 -0.77 -10.13
C TYR A 40 10.05 -1.17 -9.37
N ILE A 41 8.95 -1.32 -10.09
CA ILE A 41 7.69 -1.83 -9.56
C ILE A 41 7.59 -3.28 -10.01
N TYR A 42 7.37 -4.18 -9.06
CA TYR A 42 7.00 -5.55 -9.37
C TYR A 42 5.52 -5.77 -9.12
N ASN A 43 4.92 -6.63 -9.91
CA ASN A 43 3.59 -7.16 -9.69
C ASN A 43 3.72 -8.66 -9.45
N SER A 44 2.98 -9.17 -8.49
CA SER A 44 2.83 -10.59 -8.24
C SER A 44 1.37 -10.98 -8.35
N ASP A 45 1.11 -12.18 -8.81
CA ASP A 45 -0.21 -12.78 -8.83
C ASP A 45 -0.24 -14.01 -7.95
N SER A 46 -1.35 -14.23 -7.28
CA SER A 46 -1.58 -15.42 -6.47
C SER A 46 -2.32 -16.46 -7.29
N GLY A 47 -1.75 -17.64 -7.36
CA GLY A 47 -2.37 -18.82 -7.99
C GLY A 47 -2.96 -19.74 -6.93
N ASP A 48 -4.28 -19.99 -7.03
CA ASP A 48 -4.99 -20.95 -6.18
C ASP A 48 -4.85 -22.36 -6.75
N SER A 49 -4.55 -23.33 -5.90
CA SER A 49 -4.55 -24.72 -6.29
C SER A 49 -5.16 -25.60 -5.20
N GLU A 50 -5.96 -26.56 -5.62
CA GLU A 50 -6.53 -27.57 -4.73
C GLU A 50 -5.45 -28.56 -4.33
N VAL A 51 -5.41 -28.88 -3.03
CA VAL A 51 -4.45 -29.82 -2.46
C VAL A 51 -5.11 -31.20 -2.30
N THR A 52 -4.48 -32.21 -2.86
CA THR A 52 -4.99 -33.57 -2.75
C THR A 52 -4.79 -34.09 -1.31
N LEU A 53 -5.90 -34.46 -0.69
CA LEU A 53 -5.91 -35.07 0.64
C LEU A 53 -5.77 -36.59 0.52
N THR A 54 -5.18 -37.22 1.54
CA THR A 54 -5.24 -38.69 1.68
C THR A 54 -6.65 -39.16 1.94
N GLU A 55 -6.90 -40.46 1.84
CA GLU A 55 -8.14 -41.02 2.36
C GLU A 55 -8.25 -40.80 3.89
N PRO A 56 -9.45 -40.46 4.41
CA PRO A 56 -9.64 -40.17 5.81
C PRO A 56 -9.43 -41.43 6.68
N VAL A 57 -8.62 -41.27 7.68
CA VAL A 57 -8.46 -42.30 8.73
C VAL A 57 -9.47 -42.01 9.84
N ARG A 58 -10.35 -42.97 10.08
CA ARG A 58 -11.39 -42.87 11.10
C ARG A 58 -10.93 -43.51 12.40
N TYR A 59 -11.11 -42.81 13.51
CA TYR A 59 -10.97 -43.33 14.87
C TYR A 59 -12.23 -43.01 15.67
N TYR A 60 -12.80 -44.01 16.35
CA TYR A 60 -13.92 -43.83 17.26
C TYR A 60 -13.46 -44.07 18.69
N ASP A 61 -13.67 -43.05 19.52
CA ASP A 61 -13.44 -43.10 20.97
C ASP A 61 -14.75 -43.41 21.67
N ASP A 62 -14.87 -44.63 22.18
CA ASP A 62 -16.07 -45.13 22.85
C ASP A 62 -16.31 -44.47 24.22
N GLU A 63 -15.21 -44.09 24.92
CA GLU A 63 -15.27 -43.50 26.25
C GLU A 63 -15.84 -42.07 26.17
N ASN A 64 -15.42 -41.32 25.19
CA ASN A 64 -15.88 -39.92 24.97
C ASN A 64 -17.04 -39.82 23.99
N ASN A 65 -17.48 -40.93 23.39
CA ASN A 65 -18.50 -40.98 22.33
C ASN A 65 -18.21 -39.98 21.21
N GLN A 66 -16.99 -40.02 20.66
CA GLN A 66 -16.52 -39.12 19.64
C GLN A 66 -15.89 -39.85 18.46
N THR A 67 -16.13 -39.36 17.24
CA THR A 67 -15.46 -39.85 16.03
C THR A 67 -14.48 -38.79 15.55
N THR A 68 -13.23 -39.22 15.36
CA THR A 68 -12.17 -38.36 14.80
C THR A 68 -11.78 -38.86 13.42
N TRP A 69 -11.77 -37.95 12.48
CA TRP A 69 -11.32 -38.15 11.11
C TRP A 69 -10.00 -37.42 10.91
N THR A 70 -9.04 -38.03 10.24
CA THR A 70 -7.72 -37.46 10.01
C THR A 70 -7.34 -37.60 8.54
N TRP A 71 -6.87 -36.54 7.93
CA TRP A 71 -6.29 -36.47 6.60
C TRP A 71 -4.88 -35.94 6.71
N ASP A 72 -4.00 -36.44 5.89
CA ASP A 72 -2.67 -35.86 5.67
C ASP A 72 -2.60 -35.32 4.24
N ALA A 73 -1.87 -34.22 4.06
CA ALA A 73 -1.65 -33.61 2.77
C ALA A 73 -0.23 -33.04 2.67
N SER A 74 0.25 -32.91 1.44
CA SER A 74 1.53 -32.27 1.17
C SER A 74 1.30 -31.00 0.36
N LEU A 75 1.83 -29.88 0.86
CA LEU A 75 1.73 -28.57 0.23
C LEU A 75 2.92 -28.31 -0.70
N ASN A 76 2.73 -27.52 -1.73
CA ASN A 76 3.84 -26.90 -2.44
C ASN A 76 4.36 -25.70 -1.61
N GLY A 77 5.50 -25.88 -0.96
CA GLY A 77 6.09 -24.86 -0.09
C GLY A 77 6.72 -23.67 -0.79
N THR A 78 6.87 -23.71 -2.13
CA THR A 78 7.49 -22.63 -2.88
C THR A 78 6.53 -21.44 -2.98
N ASN A 79 6.93 -20.29 -2.46
CA ASN A 79 6.13 -19.06 -2.44
C ASN A 79 4.72 -19.26 -1.86
N LEU A 80 4.56 -20.21 -0.97
CA LEU A 80 3.31 -20.49 -0.29
C LEU A 80 2.98 -19.33 0.66
N THR A 81 1.86 -18.67 0.42
CA THR A 81 1.45 -17.48 1.20
C THR A 81 0.36 -17.80 2.19
N TRP A 82 -0.66 -18.53 1.76
CA TRP A 82 -1.74 -18.94 2.64
C TRP A 82 -2.35 -20.27 2.23
N ILE A 83 -3.15 -20.82 3.12
CA ILE A 83 -3.98 -22.00 2.92
C ILE A 83 -5.37 -21.74 3.43
N ASN A 84 -6.37 -22.28 2.73
CA ASN A 84 -7.77 -22.27 3.14
C ASN A 84 -8.24 -23.72 3.30
N LEU A 85 -8.66 -24.04 4.50
CA LEU A 85 -9.31 -25.30 4.82
C LEU A 85 -10.80 -25.02 4.95
N THR A 86 -11.61 -25.65 4.11
CA THR A 86 -13.07 -25.52 4.11
C THR A 86 -13.69 -26.86 4.42
N SER A 87 -14.68 -26.86 5.28
CA SER A 87 -15.53 -28.02 5.50
C SER A 87 -17.00 -27.60 5.53
N ASN A 88 -17.81 -28.33 4.78
CA ASN A 88 -19.24 -28.07 4.68
C ASN A 88 -20.01 -29.14 5.44
N PHE A 89 -21.12 -28.72 6.07
CA PHE A 89 -22.07 -29.63 6.73
C PHE A 89 -21.49 -30.41 7.93
N LEU A 90 -20.56 -29.84 8.68
CA LEU A 90 -20.15 -30.39 9.95
C LEU A 90 -21.32 -30.30 10.95
N SER A 91 -21.44 -31.30 11.80
CA SER A 91 -22.41 -31.27 12.91
C SER A 91 -22.10 -30.06 13.82
N ASP A 92 -23.15 -29.44 14.36
CA ASP A 92 -22.98 -28.38 15.35
C ASP A 92 -22.19 -28.87 16.56
N GLY A 93 -21.23 -28.05 17.03
CA GLY A 93 -20.30 -28.39 18.09
C GLY A 93 -19.15 -29.32 17.67
N SER A 94 -19.05 -29.73 16.41
CA SER A 94 -17.88 -30.40 15.87
C SER A 94 -16.69 -29.47 15.83
N THR A 95 -15.49 -30.02 15.82
CA THR A 95 -14.26 -29.24 15.72
C THR A 95 -13.48 -29.63 14.48
N ILE A 96 -12.96 -28.65 13.77
CA ILE A 96 -11.99 -28.81 12.69
C ILE A 96 -10.67 -28.17 13.08
N ALA A 97 -9.59 -28.85 12.78
CA ALA A 97 -8.23 -28.35 13.06
C ALA A 97 -7.29 -28.63 11.89
N ILE A 98 -6.33 -27.73 11.69
CA ILE A 98 -5.19 -27.93 10.82
C ILE A 98 -3.91 -27.78 11.63
N SER A 99 -2.96 -28.68 11.41
CA SER A 99 -1.67 -28.68 12.10
C SER A 99 -0.51 -28.88 11.13
N ASN A 100 0.63 -28.27 11.49
CA ASN A 100 1.89 -28.37 10.76
C ASN A 100 3.07 -28.15 11.69
N GLY A 101 4.21 -28.77 11.40
CA GLY A 101 5.41 -28.68 12.23
C GLY A 101 6.06 -27.30 12.30
N GLU A 102 5.91 -26.46 11.25
CA GLU A 102 6.36 -25.06 11.25
C GLU A 102 5.34 -24.11 11.89
N GLY A 103 4.08 -24.50 11.88
CA GLY A 103 2.97 -23.67 12.33
C GLY A 103 2.53 -22.60 11.31
N PHE A 104 1.33 -22.12 11.52
CA PHE A 104 0.69 -21.11 10.69
C PHE A 104 0.32 -19.87 11.51
N TYR A 105 0.19 -18.73 10.86
CA TYR A 105 -0.38 -17.53 11.43
C TYR A 105 -1.88 -17.50 11.15
N SER A 106 -2.69 -17.33 12.16
CA SER A 106 -4.15 -17.28 12.03
C SER A 106 -4.78 -16.34 13.04
N HIS A 107 -5.95 -15.83 12.67
CA HIS A 107 -6.82 -14.99 13.49
C HIS A 107 -8.27 -15.19 13.06
N PRO A 108 -9.27 -15.06 13.93
CA PRO A 108 -10.68 -15.18 13.56
C PRO A 108 -11.13 -14.23 12.45
N ASP A 109 -10.55 -13.02 12.41
CA ASP A 109 -10.87 -12.01 11.40
C ASP A 109 -10.03 -12.12 10.12
N LEU A 110 -9.16 -13.11 10.02
CA LEU A 110 -8.36 -13.31 8.82
C LEU A 110 -9.24 -13.77 7.66
N GLY A 111 -9.28 -12.96 6.60
CA GLY A 111 -10.15 -13.17 5.44
C GLY A 111 -11.55 -12.55 5.59
N ASN A 112 -11.85 -11.89 6.71
CA ASN A 112 -13.09 -11.13 6.90
C ASN A 112 -12.97 -9.75 6.23
N ALA A 113 -13.76 -9.53 5.18
CA ALA A 113 -13.77 -8.26 4.44
C ALA A 113 -14.31 -7.06 5.25
N GLU A 114 -15.03 -7.33 6.36
CA GLU A 114 -15.59 -6.29 7.23
C GLU A 114 -14.63 -5.84 8.33
N ALA A 115 -13.48 -6.50 8.49
CA ALA A 115 -12.47 -6.16 9.50
C ALA A 115 -11.54 -5.04 8.97
N GLU A 116 -12.03 -3.78 8.98
CA GLU A 116 -11.32 -2.63 8.39
C GLU A 116 -9.98 -2.31 9.04
N ASP A 117 -9.83 -2.50 10.36
CA ASP A 117 -8.61 -2.16 11.12
C ASP A 117 -7.74 -3.40 11.44
N PHE A 118 -7.91 -4.48 10.72
CA PHE A 118 -7.19 -5.72 10.98
C PHE A 118 -5.84 -5.77 10.26
N SER A 119 -4.76 -6.01 11.04
CA SER A 119 -3.41 -6.29 10.52
C SER A 119 -2.90 -7.61 11.06
N CYS A 120 -2.66 -8.57 10.17
CA CYS A 120 -2.18 -9.88 10.59
C CYS A 120 -0.75 -9.84 11.16
N SER A 121 0.10 -8.89 10.74
CA SER A 121 1.45 -8.71 11.29
C SER A 121 1.44 -8.46 12.80
N ASP A 122 0.40 -7.76 13.28
CA ASP A 122 0.26 -7.40 14.70
C ASP A 122 -0.65 -8.37 15.48
N SER A 123 -1.69 -8.90 14.82
CA SER A 123 -2.79 -9.62 15.48
C SER A 123 -2.71 -11.13 15.35
N CYS A 124 -2.17 -11.66 14.23
CA CYS A 124 -2.10 -13.09 14.03
C CYS A 124 -1.06 -13.74 14.94
N LYS A 125 -1.42 -14.92 15.46
CA LYS A 125 -0.51 -15.73 16.29
C LYS A 125 -0.07 -16.96 15.52
N LYS A 126 1.25 -17.19 15.51
CA LYS A 126 1.81 -18.43 14.98
C LYS A 126 1.56 -19.57 15.96
N ARG A 127 0.91 -20.64 15.48
CA ARG A 127 0.62 -21.85 16.26
C ARG A 127 0.83 -23.08 15.39
N LEU A 128 1.23 -24.19 16.02
CA LEU A 128 1.38 -25.47 15.34
C LEU A 128 0.03 -26.06 14.95
N GLU A 129 -1.04 -25.74 15.67
CA GLU A 129 -2.40 -26.18 15.42
C GLU A 129 -3.37 -24.99 15.49
N HIS A 130 -4.25 -24.88 14.50
CA HIS A 130 -5.39 -23.99 14.50
C HIS A 130 -6.67 -24.79 14.52
N LYS A 131 -7.53 -24.52 15.50
CA LYS A 131 -8.75 -25.24 15.76
C LYS A 131 -9.93 -24.29 15.84
N VAL A 132 -11.02 -24.64 15.15
CA VAL A 132 -12.26 -23.87 15.11
C VAL A 132 -13.44 -24.82 15.41
N ASN A 133 -14.43 -24.32 16.13
CA ASN A 133 -15.68 -25.03 16.37
C ASN A 133 -16.68 -24.71 15.24
N SER A 134 -17.30 -25.76 14.70
CA SER A 134 -18.34 -25.61 13.71
C SER A 134 -19.64 -25.11 14.35
N THR A 135 -20.32 -24.24 13.64
CA THR A 135 -21.68 -23.75 13.95
C THR A 135 -22.76 -24.45 13.14
N GLY A 136 -22.42 -25.58 12.46
CA GLY A 136 -23.34 -26.31 11.58
C GLY A 136 -23.41 -25.77 10.15
N GLU A 137 -22.74 -24.64 9.87
CA GLU A 137 -22.56 -24.05 8.53
C GLU A 137 -21.21 -24.41 7.94
N SER A 138 -20.88 -23.78 6.80
CA SER A 138 -19.55 -23.89 6.24
C SER A 138 -18.53 -23.32 7.23
N THR A 139 -17.53 -24.10 7.55
CA THR A 139 -16.44 -23.71 8.46
C THR A 139 -15.17 -23.55 7.66
N ILE A 140 -14.55 -22.37 7.75
CA ILE A 140 -13.35 -22.02 7.01
C ILE A 140 -12.23 -21.70 8.02
N ILE A 141 -11.05 -22.26 7.81
CA ILE A 141 -9.81 -21.86 8.50
C ILE A 141 -8.88 -21.28 7.44
N THR A 142 -8.65 -19.97 7.50
CA THR A 142 -7.64 -19.30 6.71
C THR A 142 -6.36 -19.15 7.54
N SER A 143 -5.24 -19.55 6.99
CA SER A 143 -3.95 -19.52 7.68
C SER A 143 -2.86 -19.01 6.75
N LEU A 144 -1.97 -18.17 7.28
CA LEU A 144 -0.83 -17.61 6.55
C LEU A 144 0.47 -18.30 6.95
N THR A 145 1.34 -18.49 5.98
CA THR A 145 2.74 -18.91 6.23
C THR A 145 3.61 -17.71 6.61
N ASN A 146 3.26 -16.52 6.09
CA ASN A 146 3.91 -15.26 6.43
C ASN A 146 2.82 -14.22 6.78
N PRO A 147 2.89 -13.54 7.94
CA PRO A 147 1.89 -12.58 8.38
C PRO A 147 1.99 -11.23 7.67
N ASP A 148 3.06 -10.97 6.91
CA ASP A 148 3.25 -9.69 6.23
C ASP A 148 2.51 -9.64 4.88
N PRO A 149 1.39 -8.91 4.77
CA PRO A 149 0.63 -8.79 3.54
C PRO A 149 1.29 -7.85 2.50
N ALA A 150 2.29 -7.04 2.91
CA ALA A 150 2.96 -6.08 2.02
C ALA A 150 3.78 -6.74 0.91
N LEU A 151 3.98 -8.05 0.97
CA LEU A 151 4.71 -8.83 -0.02
C LEU A 151 3.86 -9.27 -1.21
N ARG A 152 2.54 -8.97 -1.20
CA ARG A 152 1.60 -9.50 -2.19
C ARG A 152 1.07 -8.41 -3.10
N GLY A 153 0.82 -8.78 -4.37
CA GLY A 153 0.22 -7.95 -5.38
C GLY A 153 1.22 -6.99 -6.01
N LYS A 154 1.45 -5.83 -5.43
CA LYS A 154 2.31 -4.81 -6.02
C LYS A 154 3.30 -4.25 -4.99
N GLY A 155 4.58 -4.27 -5.35
CA GLY A 155 5.64 -3.70 -4.52
C GLY A 155 6.65 -2.90 -5.32
N SER A 156 7.63 -2.33 -4.63
CA SER A 156 8.73 -1.58 -5.25
C SER A 156 10.08 -1.98 -4.69
N VAL A 157 11.10 -1.98 -5.56
CA VAL A 157 12.49 -2.22 -5.20
C VAL A 157 13.38 -1.15 -5.82
N PHE A 158 14.46 -0.80 -5.11
CA PHE A 158 15.51 0.09 -5.62
C PHE A 158 16.63 -0.77 -6.18
N ALA A 159 17.00 -0.54 -7.45
CA ALA A 159 18.03 -1.30 -8.11
C ALA A 159 18.70 -0.47 -9.22
N ASP A 160 19.96 -0.79 -9.55
CA ASP A 160 20.69 -0.12 -10.62
C ASP A 160 20.38 -0.74 -12.00
N SER A 161 19.72 -1.91 -12.02
CA SER A 161 19.34 -2.61 -13.25
C SER A 161 18.08 -3.45 -13.05
N LEU A 162 17.39 -3.78 -14.15
CA LEU A 162 16.24 -4.68 -14.16
C LEU A 162 16.58 -6.07 -13.60
N GLU A 163 17.77 -6.58 -13.90
CA GLU A 163 18.22 -7.89 -13.39
C GLU A 163 18.41 -7.87 -11.87
N GLU A 164 18.95 -6.80 -11.32
CA GLU A 164 19.08 -6.62 -9.89
C GLU A 164 17.71 -6.43 -9.23
N ALA A 165 16.83 -5.67 -9.87
CA ALA A 165 15.45 -5.49 -9.42
C ALA A 165 14.71 -6.84 -9.34
N ALA A 166 14.86 -7.67 -10.37
CA ALA A 166 14.27 -9.01 -10.39
C ALA A 166 14.76 -9.87 -9.22
N LYS A 167 16.08 -9.91 -8.99
CA LYS A 167 16.67 -10.65 -7.88
C LYS A 167 16.20 -10.14 -6.50
N LYS A 168 16.01 -8.83 -6.37
CA LYS A 168 15.50 -8.24 -5.12
C LYS A 168 14.03 -8.54 -4.92
N ALA A 169 13.23 -8.42 -5.96
CA ALA A 169 11.80 -8.73 -5.92
C ALA A 169 11.57 -10.23 -5.64
N ASP A 170 12.28 -11.10 -6.34
CA ASP A 170 12.24 -12.55 -6.07
C ASP A 170 12.57 -12.85 -4.61
N LYS A 171 13.60 -12.21 -4.05
CA LYS A 171 13.97 -12.41 -2.65
C LYS A 171 12.89 -11.94 -1.66
N ILE A 172 12.12 -10.92 -2.03
CA ILE A 172 11.02 -10.40 -1.21
C ILE A 172 9.83 -11.37 -1.26
N VAL A 173 9.47 -11.85 -2.46
CA VAL A 173 8.32 -12.74 -2.68
C VAL A 173 8.65 -14.17 -2.31
N ALA A 174 9.93 -14.58 -2.44
CA ALA A 174 10.37 -15.94 -2.18
C ALA A 174 10.15 -16.31 -0.70
N THR A 175 9.13 -17.12 -0.48
CA THR A 175 8.89 -17.78 0.79
C THR A 175 9.15 -19.28 0.62
N LYS A 176 9.84 -19.86 1.59
CA LYS A 176 10.02 -21.31 1.65
C LYS A 176 9.36 -21.79 2.92
N PHE A 177 8.30 -22.57 2.77
CA PHE A 177 7.58 -23.15 3.86
C PHE A 177 7.98 -24.63 4.04
N GLU A 178 8.59 -24.96 5.15
CA GLU A 178 8.98 -26.30 5.53
C GLU A 178 8.72 -26.53 7.04
N PRO A 179 8.24 -27.69 7.45
CA PRO A 179 7.83 -28.83 6.61
C PRO A 179 6.52 -28.56 5.86
N THR A 180 6.38 -29.13 4.65
CA THR A 180 5.21 -28.96 3.79
C THR A 180 4.04 -29.88 4.13
N ASN A 181 4.22 -30.83 5.02
CA ASN A 181 3.16 -31.76 5.40
C ASN A 181 2.21 -31.12 6.40
N VAL A 182 0.93 -31.26 6.13
CA VAL A 182 -0.16 -30.78 7.00
C VAL A 182 -1.06 -31.94 7.38
N ARG A 183 -1.61 -31.87 8.59
CA ARG A 183 -2.62 -32.78 9.09
C ARG A 183 -3.89 -32.03 9.40
N ILE A 184 -5.00 -32.55 8.88
CA ILE A 184 -6.34 -32.05 9.14
C ILE A 184 -7.03 -33.05 10.06
N THR A 185 -7.71 -32.53 11.06
CA THR A 185 -8.47 -33.36 12.02
C THR A 185 -9.87 -32.79 12.19
N VAL A 186 -10.87 -33.61 12.02
CA VAL A 186 -12.27 -33.30 12.34
C VAL A 186 -12.75 -34.23 13.44
N THR A 187 -13.30 -33.66 14.51
CA THR A 187 -13.87 -34.43 15.63
C THR A 187 -15.35 -34.11 15.75
N GLU A 188 -16.17 -35.13 15.67
CA GLU A 188 -17.62 -35.07 15.75
C GLU A 188 -18.15 -35.89 16.90
N SER A 189 -19.25 -35.48 17.50
CA SER A 189 -19.96 -36.24 18.53
C SER A 189 -20.66 -37.47 17.95
N GLY A 190 -20.63 -38.59 18.69
CA GLY A 190 -21.25 -39.83 18.31
C GLY A 190 -20.41 -40.72 17.40
N ASN A 191 -20.93 -41.91 17.13
CA ASN A 191 -20.30 -42.89 16.25
C ASN A 191 -20.65 -42.62 14.79
N ARG A 192 -19.86 -41.79 14.13
CA ARG A 192 -20.02 -41.38 12.72
C ARG A 192 -19.38 -42.40 11.78
N THR A 193 -20.09 -42.81 10.76
CA THR A 193 -19.59 -43.81 9.77
C THR A 193 -19.28 -43.19 8.42
N VAL A 194 -19.72 -41.94 8.17
CA VAL A 194 -19.46 -41.20 6.94
C VAL A 194 -18.54 -40.02 7.25
N SER A 195 -17.45 -39.91 6.51
CA SER A 195 -16.51 -38.80 6.68
C SER A 195 -17.14 -37.48 6.19
N PRO A 196 -16.89 -36.36 6.87
CA PRO A 196 -17.26 -35.06 6.36
C PRO A 196 -16.47 -34.69 5.09
N SER A 197 -17.04 -33.81 4.27
CA SER A 197 -16.34 -33.23 3.13
C SER A 197 -15.38 -32.16 3.61
N VAL A 198 -14.12 -32.30 3.23
CA VAL A 198 -13.05 -31.37 3.57
C VAL A 198 -12.29 -31.03 2.30
N GLU A 199 -12.09 -29.76 2.07
CA GLU A 199 -11.34 -29.20 0.94
C GLU A 199 -10.20 -28.34 1.45
N LEU A 200 -9.01 -28.54 0.89
CA LEU A 200 -7.82 -27.73 1.20
C LEU A 200 -7.34 -27.05 -0.07
N THR A 201 -7.27 -25.74 -0.04
CA THR A 201 -6.72 -24.91 -1.12
C THR A 201 -5.46 -24.23 -0.62
N GLN A 202 -4.42 -24.22 -1.44
CA GLN A 202 -3.19 -23.46 -1.20
C GLN A 202 -3.07 -22.33 -2.22
N VAL A 203 -2.44 -21.24 -1.79
CA VAL A 203 -2.19 -20.05 -2.61
C VAL A 203 -0.69 -19.80 -2.63
N ASN A 204 -0.12 -19.86 -3.84
CA ASN A 204 1.27 -19.59 -4.10
C ASN A 204 1.39 -18.28 -4.89
N GLU A 205 2.41 -17.48 -4.58
CA GLU A 205 2.63 -16.17 -5.20
C GLU A 205 3.74 -16.27 -6.23
N GLU A 206 3.53 -15.66 -7.41
CA GLU A 206 4.55 -15.58 -8.46
C GLU A 206 4.69 -14.15 -8.97
N ILE A 207 5.93 -13.73 -9.23
CA ILE A 207 6.17 -12.43 -9.87
C ILE A 207 5.79 -12.54 -11.35
N THR A 208 4.86 -11.69 -11.77
CA THR A 208 4.35 -11.67 -13.15
C THR A 208 5.00 -10.60 -14.00
N SER A 209 5.37 -9.46 -13.42
CA SER A 209 6.09 -8.41 -14.15
C SER A 209 6.98 -7.59 -13.22
N ILE A 210 8.04 -7.04 -13.80
CA ILE A 210 8.91 -6.06 -13.16
C ILE A 210 9.15 -4.96 -14.17
N GLU A 211 8.79 -3.75 -13.82
CA GLU A 211 8.88 -2.60 -14.69
C GLU A 211 9.61 -1.45 -14.00
N LYS A 212 10.41 -0.71 -14.78
CA LYS A 212 11.00 0.52 -14.26
C LYS A 212 9.89 1.53 -14.02
N PHE A 213 9.90 2.14 -12.84
CA PHE A 213 9.01 3.25 -12.55
C PHE A 213 9.45 4.46 -13.37
N GLU A 214 8.71 4.79 -14.41
CA GLU A 214 8.93 5.98 -15.22
C GLU A 214 7.99 7.08 -14.77
N VAL A 215 8.59 8.18 -14.32
CA VAL A 215 7.83 9.41 -14.09
C VAL A 215 7.65 10.09 -15.44
N ASP A 216 6.43 10.42 -15.81
CA ASP A 216 6.17 11.24 -16.99
C ASP A 216 6.78 12.64 -16.79
N ALA A 217 8.00 12.80 -17.31
CA ALA A 217 8.77 14.02 -17.18
C ALA A 217 8.03 15.27 -17.71
N ALA A 218 7.13 15.10 -18.69
CA ALA A 218 6.34 16.21 -19.23
C ALA A 218 5.27 16.66 -18.21
N THR A 219 4.55 15.73 -17.62
CA THR A 219 3.53 16.03 -16.59
C THR A 219 4.18 16.66 -15.37
N GLU A 220 5.29 16.11 -14.87
CA GLU A 220 6.02 16.69 -13.73
C GLU A 220 6.58 18.08 -14.02
N PHE A 221 7.09 18.30 -15.22
CA PHE A 221 7.53 19.63 -15.66
C PHE A 221 6.39 20.64 -15.66
N PHE A 222 5.19 20.28 -16.16
CA PHE A 222 4.01 21.15 -16.14
C PHE A 222 3.55 21.47 -14.71
N TRP A 223 3.57 20.50 -13.80
CA TRP A 223 3.24 20.74 -12.38
C TRP A 223 4.26 21.66 -11.72
N ALA A 224 5.56 21.43 -11.94
CA ALA A 224 6.62 22.29 -11.44
C ALA A 224 6.48 23.73 -12.00
N LEU A 225 6.20 23.89 -13.30
CA LEU A 225 5.97 25.18 -13.94
C LEU A 225 4.74 25.88 -13.36
N ALA A 226 3.64 25.18 -13.17
CA ALA A 226 2.43 25.70 -12.54
C ALA A 226 2.68 26.18 -11.11
N ALA A 227 3.43 25.45 -10.32
CA ALA A 227 3.83 25.84 -8.97
C ALA A 227 4.69 27.11 -8.97
N VAL A 228 5.65 27.21 -9.90
CA VAL A 228 6.50 28.39 -10.08
C VAL A 228 5.66 29.62 -10.46
N ILE A 229 4.78 29.48 -11.44
CA ILE A 229 3.89 30.57 -11.87
C ILE A 229 2.96 30.99 -10.72
N GLY A 230 2.42 30.04 -9.95
CA GLY A 230 1.60 30.29 -8.78
C GLY A 230 2.34 31.11 -7.71
N CYS A 231 3.56 30.70 -7.37
CA CYS A 231 4.41 31.42 -6.41
C CYS A 231 4.73 32.85 -6.88
N PHE A 232 5.06 33.04 -8.16
CA PHE A 232 5.28 34.37 -8.73
C PHE A 232 4.03 35.24 -8.69
N SER A 233 2.88 34.66 -9.02
CA SER A 233 1.62 35.36 -9.02
C SER A 233 1.24 35.88 -7.63
N MET A 234 1.48 35.09 -6.58
CA MET A 234 1.23 35.49 -5.20
C MET A 234 2.04 36.72 -4.76
N VAL A 235 3.23 36.90 -5.31
CA VAL A 235 4.10 38.04 -4.99
C VAL A 235 3.82 39.23 -5.91
N LEU A 236 3.62 39.00 -7.22
CA LEU A 236 3.47 40.05 -8.21
C LEU A 236 2.11 40.73 -8.12
N VAL A 237 1.01 39.97 -7.91
CA VAL A 237 -0.34 40.54 -7.86
C VAL A 237 -0.52 41.59 -6.77
N PRO A 238 -0.14 41.33 -5.49
CA PRO A 238 -0.19 42.34 -4.44
C PRO A 238 0.74 43.54 -4.75
N SER A 239 1.93 43.28 -5.29
CA SER A 239 2.90 44.34 -5.64
C SER A 239 2.36 45.29 -6.71
N PHE A 240 1.72 44.74 -7.75
CA PHE A 240 1.07 45.53 -8.78
C PHE A 240 -0.13 46.29 -8.23
N THR A 241 -0.95 45.68 -7.36
CA THR A 241 -2.12 46.33 -6.74
C THR A 241 -1.71 47.56 -5.93
N VAL A 242 -0.68 47.43 -5.10
CA VAL A 242 -0.11 48.51 -4.31
C VAL A 242 0.48 49.61 -5.22
N TYR A 243 1.19 49.22 -6.26
CA TYR A 243 1.75 50.17 -7.23
C TYR A 243 0.69 50.98 -7.95
N PHE A 244 -0.36 50.34 -8.47
CA PHE A 244 -1.44 51.04 -9.18
C PHE A 244 -2.27 51.93 -8.23
N ALA A 245 -2.51 51.46 -6.99
CA ALA A 245 -3.19 52.26 -5.97
C ALA A 245 -2.37 53.52 -5.59
N ALA A 246 -1.07 53.38 -5.40
CA ALA A 246 -0.17 54.51 -5.13
C ALA A 246 -0.13 55.52 -6.30
N ARG A 247 -0.07 55.03 -7.55
CA ARG A 247 -0.08 55.86 -8.76
C ARG A 247 -1.41 56.60 -8.95
N ALA A 248 -2.51 55.95 -8.69
CA ALA A 248 -3.84 56.55 -8.73
C ALA A 248 -3.98 57.68 -7.69
N LYS A 249 -3.43 57.48 -6.49
CA LYS A 249 -3.42 58.47 -5.41
C LYS A 249 -2.54 59.67 -5.77
N GLN A 250 -1.38 59.49 -6.37
CA GLN A 250 -0.51 60.56 -6.85
C GLN A 250 -1.18 61.40 -7.95
N LYS A 251 -1.79 60.76 -8.95
CA LYS A 251 -2.50 61.46 -10.01
C LYS A 251 -3.67 62.28 -9.49
N LYS A 252 -4.40 61.78 -8.50
CA LYS A 252 -5.49 62.50 -7.83
C LYS A 252 -4.99 63.72 -7.04
N LEU A 253 -3.81 63.62 -6.48
CA LEU A 253 -3.17 64.73 -5.72
C LEU A 253 -2.65 65.80 -6.68
N GLU A 254 -2.04 65.43 -7.84
CA GLU A 254 -1.62 66.34 -8.88
C GLU A 254 -2.78 67.14 -9.45
N ILE A 255 -3.92 66.48 -9.77
CA ILE A 255 -5.14 67.15 -10.25
C ILE A 255 -5.69 68.12 -9.19
N ARG A 256 -5.68 67.81 -7.91
CA ARG A 256 -6.10 68.72 -6.85
C ARG A 256 -5.19 69.94 -6.71
N LEU A 257 -3.88 69.73 -6.86
CA LEU A 257 -2.90 70.82 -6.81
C LEU A 257 -3.04 71.76 -8.02
N GLU A 258 -3.34 71.20 -9.22
CA GLU A 258 -3.61 72.02 -10.39
C GLU A 258 -4.88 72.85 -10.26
N LEU A 259 -5.97 72.24 -9.72
CA LEU A 259 -7.21 72.97 -9.47
C LEU A 259 -7.03 74.08 -8.44
N ALA A 260 -6.32 73.84 -7.35
CA ALA A 260 -6.02 74.85 -6.32
C ALA A 260 -5.12 75.97 -6.86
N LYS A 261 -4.25 75.74 -7.85
CA LYS A 261 -3.46 76.78 -8.51
C LYS A 261 -4.31 77.69 -9.37
N VAL A 262 -5.27 77.11 -10.10
CA VAL A 262 -6.20 77.88 -10.92
C VAL A 262 -7.11 78.79 -10.08
N GLU A 263 -7.58 78.31 -8.92
CA GLU A 263 -8.38 79.15 -7.99
C GLU A 263 -7.58 80.29 -7.40
N ILE A 264 -6.27 80.18 -7.20
CA ILE A 264 -5.44 81.27 -6.70
C ILE A 264 -5.06 82.27 -7.76
N GLU A 265 -5.07 81.91 -9.07
CA GLU A 265 -4.80 82.83 -10.17
C GLU A 265 -6.04 83.64 -10.62
N GLU A 266 -7.24 83.25 -10.22
CA GLU A 266 -8.50 83.94 -10.47
C GLU A 266 -8.90 84.94 -9.36
N GLU A 267 -8.27 85.00 -8.22
CA GLU A 267 -8.39 86.03 -7.15
C GLU A 267 -7.34 87.15 -7.34
#